data_ccc93429e4aae1fe875c4566207b691a
#
_entry.id   ccc93429e4aae1fe875c4566207b691a
#
_cell.length_a   1.000
_cell.length_b   1.000
_cell.length_c   1.000
_cell.angle_alpha   90.00
_cell.angle_beta   90.00
_cell.angle_gamma   90.00
#
_symmetry.space_group_name_H-M   'P 1'
#
loop_
_entity.id
_entity.type
_entity.pdbx_description
1 polymer ?
#
loop_
_entity_poly.entity_id
_entity_poly.type
_entity_poly.pdbx_seq_one_letter_code
_entity_poly.pdbx_strand_id
1 'polypeptide(L)'
;MKSLFKLSLAAVVLAVPSASFSAPSQGGFGDLLVAPTRIVLDGRKGAEVILNNVGEEPATYRISVEFRRMTEAGTLEDVATPNDRDKLAEEMIVYAPRRVTLAPREPQVIRIAARPAAGLPDGEYRVHMLFRAVPPATPAVAAAPGSQPKGISFALIPVYGVTIPVIVRLGNLQVKSTIENAQLETENGKRIVALDVTRNGDRSTFGEVRVLKAGVKDPIALQSAVAVYTEVGKRRVHVPLDEKFTGDPRGPVTIQYVEKFDDGSNVLAEAKAILR
;
A
#
# COMPACT_ATOMS: atom_id res chain seq x y z
N MET A 1 10.53 75.23 49.32
CA MET A 1 10.68 75.53 47.92
C MET A 1 11.68 74.55 47.34
N LYS A 2 11.25 73.37 46.80
CA LYS A 2 12.06 72.49 45.94
C LYS A 2 11.06 71.74 45.02
N SER A 3 11.05 72.18 43.77
CA SER A 3 10.27 71.61 42.70
C SER A 3 10.89 70.30 42.24
N LEU A 4 10.14 69.21 42.25
CA LEU A 4 10.53 67.89 41.69
C LEU A 4 9.89 67.75 40.31
N PHE A 5 10.73 67.79 39.28
CA PHE A 5 10.39 67.52 37.91
C PHE A 5 10.31 65.95 37.75
N LYS A 6 9.14 65.45 37.46
CA LYS A 6 8.97 64.06 37.10
C LYS A 6 9.10 63.87 35.57
N LEU A 7 10.18 63.23 35.14
CA LEU A 7 10.43 62.87 33.76
C LEU A 7 9.69 61.57 33.47
N SER A 8 8.64 61.60 32.64
CA SER A 8 7.93 60.46 32.19
C SER A 8 8.60 59.87 30.90
N LEU A 9 9.21 58.70 31.00
CA LEU A 9 9.80 57.97 29.87
C LEU A 9 8.70 57.21 29.16
N ALA A 10 8.28 57.64 27.97
CA ALA A 10 7.34 56.90 27.13
C ALA A 10 8.11 55.85 26.33
N ALA A 11 7.87 54.57 26.63
CA ALA A 11 8.39 53.47 25.85
C ALA A 11 7.52 53.24 24.61
N VAL A 12 8.06 53.53 23.44
CA VAL A 12 7.44 53.18 22.14
C VAL A 12 7.73 51.72 21.84
N VAL A 13 6.71 50.86 21.94
CA VAL A 13 6.78 49.45 21.51
C VAL A 13 6.56 49.41 19.99
N LEU A 14 7.62 49.18 19.22
CA LEU A 14 7.52 48.88 17.81
C LEU A 14 6.98 47.45 17.65
N ALA A 15 5.72 47.31 17.26
CA ALA A 15 5.13 46.07 16.84
C ALA A 15 5.67 45.69 15.43
N VAL A 16 6.58 44.73 15.36
CA VAL A 16 7.01 44.12 14.10
C VAL A 16 5.94 43.14 13.65
N PRO A 17 5.31 43.31 12.47
CA PRO A 17 4.40 42.31 11.97
C PRO A 17 5.16 41.05 11.62
N SER A 18 4.92 39.95 12.34
CA SER A 18 5.39 38.61 11.99
C SER A 18 4.69 38.17 10.71
N ALA A 19 5.35 38.30 9.56
CA ALA A 19 4.90 37.67 8.34
C ALA A 19 5.00 36.13 8.51
N SER A 20 3.87 35.49 8.71
CA SER A 20 3.78 34.04 8.68
C SER A 20 4.02 33.58 7.24
N PHE A 21 5.23 33.16 6.94
CA PHE A 21 5.50 32.40 5.72
C PHE A 21 4.84 31.05 5.88
N SER A 22 3.63 30.88 5.33
CA SER A 22 3.09 29.58 5.04
C SER A 22 4.00 28.95 3.98
N ALA A 23 4.82 27.98 4.38
CA ALA A 23 5.51 27.15 3.41
C ALA A 23 4.42 26.48 2.54
N PRO A 24 4.53 26.56 1.20
CA PRO A 24 3.62 25.82 0.35
C PRO A 24 3.74 24.35 0.76
N SER A 25 2.62 23.71 1.08
CA SER A 25 2.55 22.27 1.24
C SER A 25 3.01 21.68 -0.09
N GLN A 26 4.18 21.05 -0.13
CA GLN A 26 4.64 20.32 -1.29
C GLN A 26 3.76 19.06 -1.38
N GLY A 27 2.54 19.21 -1.88
CA GLY A 27 1.74 18.13 -2.38
C GLY A 27 2.53 17.49 -3.51
N GLY A 28 2.94 16.23 -3.34
CA GLY A 28 3.60 15.49 -4.41
C GLY A 28 2.64 15.35 -5.57
N PHE A 29 3.14 15.36 -6.81
CA PHE A 29 2.32 15.01 -7.98
C PHE A 29 1.81 13.58 -7.84
N GLY A 30 0.48 13.41 -7.71
CA GLY A 30 -0.16 12.12 -7.82
C GLY A 30 -0.69 11.54 -6.51
N ASP A 31 -1.32 12.33 -5.69
CA ASP A 31 -2.11 11.86 -4.55
C ASP A 31 -3.31 11.08 -5.05
N LEU A 32 -3.16 9.75 -5.18
CA LEU A 32 -4.13 8.85 -5.77
C LEU A 32 -4.63 7.84 -4.76
N LEU A 33 -5.93 7.81 -4.55
CA LEU A 33 -6.62 6.70 -3.88
C LEU A 33 -7.06 5.68 -4.93
N VAL A 34 -6.76 4.41 -4.69
CA VAL A 34 -7.16 3.28 -5.55
C VAL A 34 -7.96 2.29 -4.70
N ALA A 35 -9.17 1.96 -5.11
CA ALA A 35 -10.02 1.00 -4.42
C ALA A 35 -10.81 0.12 -5.42
N PRO A 36 -10.88 -1.20 -5.18
CA PRO A 36 -10.19 -1.97 -4.15
C PRO A 36 -8.69 -2.11 -4.44
N THR A 37 -7.91 -2.46 -3.41
CA THR A 37 -6.45 -2.65 -3.53
C THR A 37 -6.02 -4.06 -3.95
N ARG A 38 -6.97 -4.91 -4.29
CA ARG A 38 -6.77 -6.29 -4.78
C ARG A 38 -7.96 -6.70 -5.63
N ILE A 39 -7.68 -7.29 -6.78
CA ILE A 39 -8.69 -7.82 -7.71
C ILE A 39 -8.48 -9.34 -7.85
N VAL A 40 -9.57 -10.08 -7.75
CA VAL A 40 -9.60 -11.53 -8.07
C VAL A 40 -10.70 -11.77 -9.09
N LEU A 41 -10.33 -12.33 -10.24
CA LEU A 41 -11.21 -12.62 -11.37
C LEU A 41 -11.31 -14.14 -11.56
N ASP A 42 -12.48 -14.59 -11.99
CA ASP A 42 -12.75 -15.99 -12.33
C ASP A 42 -12.75 -16.26 -13.86
N GLY A 43 -12.36 -15.26 -14.65
CA GLY A 43 -12.43 -15.32 -16.11
C GLY A 43 -13.82 -15.13 -16.71
N ARG A 44 -14.86 -14.93 -15.91
CA ARG A 44 -16.26 -14.78 -16.35
C ARG A 44 -16.78 -13.36 -16.12
N LYS A 45 -16.54 -12.85 -14.93
CA LYS A 45 -16.97 -11.50 -14.52
C LYS A 45 -15.79 -10.56 -14.51
N GLY A 46 -16.03 -9.30 -14.93
CA GLY A 46 -15.08 -8.22 -14.74
C GLY A 46 -15.17 -7.62 -13.34
N ALA A 47 -14.23 -6.73 -13.04
CA ALA A 47 -14.20 -5.93 -11.84
C ALA A 47 -14.00 -4.45 -12.19
N GLU A 48 -14.32 -3.59 -11.23
CA GLU A 48 -14.12 -2.16 -11.33
C GLU A 48 -13.13 -1.71 -10.26
N VAL A 49 -12.24 -0.80 -10.65
CA VAL A 49 -11.33 -0.09 -9.75
C VAL A 49 -11.67 1.39 -9.83
N ILE A 50 -11.90 1.99 -8.68
CA ILE A 50 -12.14 3.42 -8.58
C ILE A 50 -10.81 4.10 -8.27
N LEU A 51 -10.44 5.04 -9.14
CA LEU A 51 -9.36 5.99 -8.90
C LEU A 51 -9.99 7.28 -8.39
N ASN A 52 -9.41 7.89 -7.37
CA ASN A 52 -9.82 9.19 -6.89
C ASN A 52 -8.58 10.05 -6.67
N ASN A 53 -8.53 11.21 -7.33
CA ASN A 53 -7.49 12.20 -7.06
C ASN A 53 -7.80 12.88 -5.73
N VAL A 54 -7.02 12.56 -4.68
CA VAL A 54 -7.18 13.15 -3.35
C VAL A 54 -6.33 14.40 -3.15
N GLY A 55 -5.53 14.76 -4.16
CA GLY A 55 -4.77 16.02 -4.20
C GLY A 55 -5.62 17.23 -4.52
N GLU A 56 -4.98 18.40 -4.51
CA GLU A 56 -5.62 19.69 -4.77
C GLU A 56 -5.48 20.17 -6.22
N GLU A 57 -4.62 19.52 -7.02
CA GLU A 57 -4.35 19.86 -8.41
C GLU A 57 -4.80 18.73 -9.35
N PRO A 58 -5.21 19.08 -10.61
CA PRO A 58 -5.49 18.07 -11.61
C PRO A 58 -4.26 17.19 -11.88
N ALA A 59 -4.45 15.88 -11.95
CA ALA A 59 -3.37 14.94 -12.21
C ALA A 59 -3.72 13.93 -13.29
N THR A 60 -2.74 13.62 -14.14
CA THR A 60 -2.87 12.60 -15.19
C THR A 60 -2.20 11.32 -14.70
N TYR A 61 -2.90 10.20 -14.87
CA TYR A 61 -2.39 8.87 -14.51
C TYR A 61 -2.34 7.98 -15.75
N ARG A 62 -1.24 7.25 -15.91
CA ARG A 62 -1.08 6.18 -16.87
C ARG A 62 -1.29 4.85 -16.14
N ILE A 63 -2.12 3.99 -16.73
CA ILE A 63 -2.40 2.66 -16.25
C ILE A 63 -1.63 1.65 -17.11
N SER A 64 -0.87 0.76 -16.48
CA SER A 64 -0.09 -0.26 -17.15
C SER A 64 -0.02 -1.55 -16.33
N VAL A 65 0.35 -2.64 -16.97
CA VAL A 65 0.67 -3.91 -16.30
C VAL A 65 2.15 -3.95 -16.00
N GLU A 66 2.51 -4.54 -14.87
CA GLU A 66 3.88 -4.87 -14.45
C GLU A 66 3.92 -6.22 -13.76
N PHE A 67 5.11 -6.79 -13.65
CA PHE A 67 5.32 -8.10 -13.02
C PHE A 67 6.12 -7.93 -11.74
N ARG A 68 5.63 -8.55 -10.66
CA ARG A 68 6.30 -8.56 -9.36
C ARG A 68 6.31 -9.94 -8.76
N ARG A 69 7.37 -10.27 -8.05
CA ARG A 69 7.53 -11.49 -7.25
C ARG A 69 7.62 -11.17 -5.78
N MET A 70 6.93 -11.98 -4.99
CA MET A 70 7.02 -11.91 -3.53
C MET A 70 8.25 -12.66 -3.04
N THR A 71 8.94 -12.08 -2.07
CA THR A 71 9.98 -12.76 -1.30
C THR A 71 9.39 -13.40 -0.04
N GLU A 72 10.13 -14.28 0.63
CA GLU A 72 9.71 -14.86 1.92
C GLU A 72 9.55 -13.80 3.03
N ALA A 73 10.19 -12.64 2.90
CA ALA A 73 9.96 -11.48 3.77
C ALA A 73 8.66 -10.73 3.46
N GLY A 74 7.98 -11.06 2.34
CA GLY A 74 6.73 -10.43 1.93
C GLY A 74 6.91 -9.13 1.14
N THR A 75 8.14 -8.76 0.78
CA THR A 75 8.42 -7.66 -0.15
C THR A 75 8.11 -8.08 -1.59
N LEU A 76 7.77 -7.11 -2.42
CA LEU A 76 7.52 -7.32 -3.85
C LEU A 76 8.69 -6.74 -4.66
N GLU A 77 9.33 -7.57 -5.45
CA GLU A 77 10.44 -7.20 -6.31
C GLU A 77 9.99 -7.15 -7.77
N ASP A 78 10.57 -6.23 -8.54
CA ASP A 78 10.30 -6.10 -9.97
C ASP A 78 10.88 -7.30 -10.73
N VAL A 79 10.12 -7.83 -11.69
CA VAL A 79 10.55 -8.90 -12.57
C VAL A 79 11.01 -8.33 -13.91
N ALA A 80 12.32 -8.29 -14.12
CA ALA A 80 12.90 -7.79 -15.37
C ALA A 80 12.61 -8.70 -16.57
N THR A 81 12.55 -10.01 -16.34
CA THR A 81 12.30 -11.02 -17.40
C THR A 81 11.09 -11.86 -17.02
N PRO A 82 9.88 -11.53 -17.54
CA PRO A 82 8.69 -12.31 -17.30
C PRO A 82 8.79 -13.72 -17.90
N ASN A 83 8.30 -14.70 -17.16
CA ASN A 83 8.19 -16.08 -17.63
C ASN A 83 6.92 -16.27 -18.48
N ASP A 84 6.73 -17.47 -19.03
CA ASP A 84 5.58 -17.74 -19.90
C ASP A 84 4.24 -17.60 -19.17
N ARG A 85 4.17 -17.95 -17.88
CA ARG A 85 2.96 -17.79 -17.07
C ARG A 85 2.62 -16.30 -16.84
N ASP A 86 3.63 -15.46 -16.70
CA ASP A 86 3.45 -14.00 -16.59
C ASP A 86 2.89 -13.41 -17.89
N LYS A 87 3.45 -13.83 -19.03
CA LYS A 87 2.98 -13.39 -20.35
C LYS A 87 1.53 -13.80 -20.59
N LEU A 88 1.18 -15.06 -20.28
CA LEU A 88 -0.21 -15.53 -20.34
C LEU A 88 -1.13 -14.73 -19.44
N ALA A 89 -0.68 -14.37 -18.23
CA ALA A 89 -1.44 -13.53 -17.32
C ALA A 89 -1.65 -12.12 -17.88
N GLU A 90 -0.65 -11.51 -18.51
CA GLU A 90 -0.77 -10.20 -19.15
C GLU A 90 -1.72 -10.23 -20.35
N GLU A 91 -1.56 -11.22 -21.23
CA GLU A 91 -2.36 -11.37 -22.46
C GLU A 91 -3.86 -11.51 -22.19
N MET A 92 -4.23 -12.15 -21.07
CA MET A 92 -5.64 -12.33 -20.73
C MET A 92 -6.28 -11.10 -20.07
N ILE A 93 -5.50 -10.14 -19.54
CA ILE A 93 -6.05 -8.96 -18.85
C ILE A 93 -6.39 -7.86 -19.83
N VAL A 94 -7.67 -7.48 -19.83
CA VAL A 94 -8.20 -6.36 -20.60
C VAL A 94 -8.68 -5.29 -19.64
N TYR A 95 -8.23 -4.06 -19.85
CA TYR A 95 -8.64 -2.93 -19.01
C TYR A 95 -8.78 -1.63 -19.80
N ALA A 96 -9.66 -0.76 -19.34
CA ALA A 96 -9.89 0.56 -19.91
C ALA A 96 -10.45 1.53 -18.85
N PRO A 97 -10.11 2.82 -18.96
CA PRO A 97 -9.14 3.44 -19.86
C PRO A 97 -7.68 3.18 -19.46
N ARG A 98 -6.73 3.44 -20.37
CA ARG A 98 -5.27 3.29 -20.12
C ARG A 98 -4.59 4.58 -19.67
N ARG A 99 -5.31 5.69 -19.75
CA ARG A 99 -4.86 7.01 -19.30
C ARG A 99 -6.07 7.84 -18.92
N VAL A 100 -5.97 8.54 -17.80
CA VAL A 100 -7.02 9.42 -17.29
C VAL A 100 -6.41 10.70 -16.74
N THR A 101 -7.12 11.80 -16.86
CA THR A 101 -6.81 13.05 -16.16
C THR A 101 -7.98 13.33 -15.24
N LEU A 102 -7.69 13.49 -13.95
CA LEU A 102 -8.67 13.69 -12.90
C LEU A 102 -8.50 15.07 -12.30
N ALA A 103 -9.59 15.82 -12.21
CA ALA A 103 -9.64 17.02 -11.38
C ALA A 103 -9.52 16.63 -9.86
N PRO A 104 -9.26 17.59 -8.97
CA PRO A 104 -9.28 17.32 -7.55
C PRO A 104 -10.59 16.68 -7.09
N ARG A 105 -10.51 15.60 -6.33
CA ARG A 105 -11.63 14.81 -5.78
C ARG A 105 -12.54 14.17 -6.85
N GLU A 106 -12.09 14.11 -8.10
CA GLU A 106 -12.82 13.47 -9.17
C GLU A 106 -12.57 11.95 -9.17
N PRO A 107 -13.62 11.10 -9.07
CA PRO A 107 -13.49 9.67 -9.20
C PRO A 107 -13.56 9.23 -10.67
N GLN A 108 -12.81 8.18 -11.01
CA GLN A 108 -12.87 7.51 -12.30
C GLN A 108 -12.87 6.00 -12.13
N VAL A 109 -13.75 5.34 -12.84
CA VAL A 109 -13.82 3.88 -12.88
C VAL A 109 -12.91 3.34 -13.99
N ILE A 110 -12.04 2.41 -13.61
CA ILE A 110 -11.26 1.57 -14.53
C ILE A 110 -11.92 0.20 -14.53
N ARG A 111 -12.35 -0.26 -15.70
CA ARG A 111 -12.92 -1.60 -15.86
C ARG A 111 -11.81 -2.59 -16.21
N ILE A 112 -11.82 -3.73 -15.53
CA ILE A 112 -10.84 -4.79 -15.69
C ILE A 112 -11.59 -6.09 -15.93
N ALA A 113 -11.17 -6.87 -16.91
CA ALA A 113 -11.70 -8.20 -17.18
C ALA A 113 -10.57 -9.17 -17.54
N ALA A 114 -10.78 -10.44 -17.27
CA ALA A 114 -9.91 -11.50 -17.76
C ALA A 114 -10.58 -12.22 -18.93
N ARG A 115 -9.80 -12.46 -20.00
CA ARG A 115 -10.19 -13.23 -21.17
C ARG A 115 -9.20 -14.37 -21.39
N PRO A 116 -9.29 -15.46 -20.58
CA PRO A 116 -8.40 -16.59 -20.74
C PRO A 116 -8.60 -17.26 -22.09
N ALA A 117 -7.49 -17.63 -22.73
CA ALA A 117 -7.55 -18.44 -23.95
C ALA A 117 -8.11 -19.83 -23.63
N ALA A 118 -8.75 -20.45 -24.63
CA ALA A 118 -9.26 -21.81 -24.47
C ALA A 118 -8.12 -22.81 -24.21
N GLY A 119 -8.32 -23.74 -23.28
CA GLY A 119 -7.36 -24.80 -22.97
C GLY A 119 -6.21 -24.37 -22.05
N LEU A 120 -6.26 -23.17 -21.45
CA LEU A 120 -5.30 -22.83 -20.40
C LEU A 120 -5.46 -23.76 -19.19
N PRO A 121 -4.34 -24.20 -18.57
CA PRO A 121 -4.38 -25.02 -17.37
C PRO A 121 -5.07 -24.29 -16.20
N ASP A 122 -5.74 -25.07 -15.35
CA ASP A 122 -6.22 -24.57 -14.07
C ASP A 122 -5.05 -24.01 -13.24
N GLY A 123 -5.33 -22.96 -12.48
CA GLY A 123 -4.31 -22.32 -11.66
C GLY A 123 -4.54 -20.83 -11.45
N GLU A 124 -3.64 -20.24 -10.70
CA GLU A 124 -3.65 -18.80 -10.43
C GLU A 124 -2.64 -18.09 -11.33
N TYR A 125 -3.12 -17.09 -12.06
CA TYR A 125 -2.34 -16.21 -12.92
C TYR A 125 -2.39 -14.79 -12.32
N ARG A 126 -1.25 -14.10 -12.28
CA ARG A 126 -1.19 -12.80 -11.60
C ARG A 126 -0.33 -11.81 -12.36
N VAL A 127 -0.86 -10.62 -12.48
CA VAL A 127 -0.13 -9.40 -12.85
C VAL A 127 -0.31 -8.35 -11.76
N HIS A 128 0.44 -7.28 -11.83
CA HIS A 128 0.19 -6.08 -11.05
C HIS A 128 -0.22 -4.95 -11.98
N MET A 129 -1.22 -4.19 -11.57
CA MET A 129 -1.64 -3.00 -12.30
C MET A 129 -1.05 -1.77 -11.63
N LEU A 130 -0.25 -1.02 -12.38
CA LEU A 130 0.38 0.21 -11.94
C LEU A 130 -0.42 1.42 -12.42
N PHE A 131 -0.80 2.26 -11.49
CA PHE A 131 -1.39 3.58 -11.72
C PHE A 131 -0.33 4.64 -11.42
N ARG A 132 0.33 5.15 -12.46
CA ARG A 132 1.47 6.04 -12.32
C ARG A 132 1.11 7.45 -12.72
N ALA A 133 1.40 8.44 -11.85
CA ALA A 133 1.27 9.84 -12.19
C ALA A 133 2.19 10.22 -13.35
N VAL A 134 1.69 11.06 -14.25
CA VAL A 134 2.46 11.62 -15.37
C VAL A 134 2.76 13.08 -15.01
N PRO A 135 4.02 13.44 -14.76
CA PRO A 135 4.37 14.84 -14.48
C PRO A 135 3.90 15.75 -15.60
N PRO A 136 3.43 16.97 -15.30
CA PRO A 136 3.17 17.97 -16.32
C PRO A 136 4.48 18.28 -17.07
N ALA A 137 4.36 18.59 -18.35
CA ALA A 137 5.51 19.08 -19.10
C ALA A 137 5.98 20.38 -18.46
N THR A 138 7.17 20.36 -17.85
CA THR A 138 7.78 21.58 -17.32
C THR A 138 8.20 22.41 -18.55
N PRO A 139 7.69 23.64 -18.73
CA PRO A 139 8.19 24.50 -19.78
C PRO A 139 9.68 24.70 -19.52
N ALA A 140 10.51 24.50 -20.54
CA ALA A 140 11.90 24.89 -20.45
C ALA A 140 11.90 26.39 -20.09
N VAL A 141 12.42 26.73 -18.92
CA VAL A 141 12.60 28.14 -18.54
C VAL A 141 13.61 28.67 -19.53
N ALA A 142 13.13 29.38 -20.57
CA ALA A 142 14.01 30.08 -21.46
C ALA A 142 14.75 31.11 -20.61
N ALA A 143 16.08 30.96 -20.51
CA ALA A 143 16.89 31.95 -19.86
C ALA A 143 16.60 33.29 -20.53
N ALA A 144 16.23 34.31 -19.71
CA ALA A 144 16.01 35.64 -20.24
C ALA A 144 17.27 36.10 -21.00
N PRO A 145 17.15 36.74 -22.19
CA PRO A 145 18.29 37.16 -22.95
C PRO A 145 19.17 38.06 -22.06
N GLY A 146 20.44 37.65 -21.81
CA GLY A 146 21.41 38.42 -21.02
C GLY A 146 21.65 37.88 -19.60
N SER A 147 20.94 36.91 -19.09
CA SER A 147 21.23 36.27 -17.81
C SER A 147 22.18 35.10 -18.02
N GLN A 148 23.45 35.25 -17.62
CA GLN A 148 24.31 34.09 -17.45
C GLN A 148 23.81 33.24 -16.28
N PRO A 149 23.52 31.95 -16.47
CA PRO A 149 23.11 31.10 -15.36
C PRO A 149 24.27 30.96 -14.37
N LYS A 150 24.17 31.64 -13.22
CA LYS A 150 25.07 31.42 -12.10
C LYS A 150 24.64 30.17 -11.36
N GLY A 151 25.21 29.00 -11.74
CA GLY A 151 25.02 27.74 -11.04
C GLY A 151 24.10 26.75 -11.76
N ILE A 152 24.23 25.48 -11.39
CA ILE A 152 23.37 24.38 -11.86
C ILE A 152 22.15 24.35 -10.94
N SER A 153 20.96 24.53 -11.51
CA SER A 153 19.69 24.38 -10.77
C SER A 153 19.11 22.99 -11.06
N PHE A 154 18.80 22.23 -10.01
CA PHE A 154 18.13 20.93 -10.12
C PHE A 154 16.73 21.07 -9.56
N ALA A 155 15.71 20.66 -10.32
CA ALA A 155 14.36 20.49 -9.84
C ALA A 155 14.08 18.98 -9.74
N LEU A 156 13.84 18.45 -8.53
CA LEU A 156 13.43 17.08 -8.31
C LEU A 156 11.90 17.02 -8.29
N ILE A 157 11.30 16.31 -9.24
CA ILE A 157 9.87 16.09 -9.29
C ILE A 157 9.61 14.63 -8.90
N PRO A 158 9.13 14.34 -7.68
CA PRO A 158 8.77 13.00 -7.30
C PRO A 158 7.54 12.53 -8.08
N VAL A 159 7.61 11.32 -8.65
CA VAL A 159 6.50 10.70 -9.37
C VAL A 159 6.01 9.51 -8.57
N TYR A 160 4.77 9.59 -8.13
CA TYR A 160 4.13 8.53 -7.35
C TYR A 160 3.36 7.55 -8.24
N GLY A 161 3.27 6.30 -7.79
CA GLY A 161 2.46 5.28 -8.41
C GLY A 161 1.90 4.32 -7.36
N VAL A 162 0.68 3.86 -7.60
CA VAL A 162 0.03 2.83 -6.80
C VAL A 162 -0.01 1.55 -7.62
N THR A 163 0.40 0.45 -7.02
CA THR A 163 0.40 -0.87 -7.66
C THR A 163 -0.54 -1.79 -6.90
N ILE A 164 -1.46 -2.46 -7.61
CA ILE A 164 -2.36 -3.45 -7.04
C ILE A 164 -2.25 -4.79 -7.78
N PRO A 165 -2.38 -5.95 -7.10
CA PRO A 165 -2.43 -7.24 -7.76
C PRO A 165 -3.78 -7.46 -8.45
N VAL A 166 -3.73 -7.96 -9.69
CA VAL A 166 -4.86 -8.51 -10.45
C VAL A 166 -4.59 -10.00 -10.64
N ILE A 167 -5.44 -10.81 -10.06
CA ILE A 167 -5.31 -12.25 -9.98
C ILE A 167 -6.44 -12.89 -10.77
N VAL A 168 -6.11 -13.82 -11.64
CA VAL A 168 -7.09 -14.65 -12.35
C VAL A 168 -6.98 -16.07 -11.84
N ARG A 169 -8.09 -16.64 -11.36
CA ARG A 169 -8.19 -18.01 -10.86
C ARG A 169 -9.03 -18.83 -11.81
N LEU A 170 -8.43 -19.82 -12.44
CA LEU A 170 -9.08 -20.77 -13.34
C LEU A 170 -9.18 -22.14 -12.67
N GLY A 171 -10.37 -22.74 -12.72
CA GLY A 171 -10.63 -24.02 -12.12
C GLY A 171 -10.93 -24.00 -10.61
N ASN A 172 -10.95 -25.18 -10.00
CA ASN A 172 -11.24 -25.35 -8.57
C ASN A 172 -9.95 -25.45 -7.76
N LEU A 173 -9.40 -24.31 -7.39
CA LEU A 173 -8.09 -24.21 -6.73
C LEU A 173 -8.19 -24.45 -5.22
N GLN A 174 -7.25 -25.23 -4.69
CA GLN A 174 -7.16 -25.57 -3.29
C GLN A 174 -5.92 -24.95 -2.64
N VAL A 175 -6.01 -24.66 -1.34
CA VAL A 175 -4.86 -24.19 -0.55
C VAL A 175 -4.99 -24.66 0.90
N LYS A 176 -3.84 -24.99 1.49
CA LYS A 176 -3.69 -25.23 2.93
C LYS A 176 -2.64 -24.24 3.46
N SER A 177 -2.88 -23.69 4.65
CA SER A 177 -1.94 -22.84 5.36
C SER A 177 -1.67 -23.39 6.75
N THR A 178 -0.47 -23.13 7.27
CA THR A 178 -0.11 -23.34 8.68
C THR A 178 0.55 -22.08 9.24
N ILE A 179 0.62 -22.01 10.55
CA ILE A 179 1.31 -20.94 11.29
C ILE A 179 2.40 -21.61 12.12
N GLU A 180 3.64 -21.13 11.98
CA GLU A 180 4.82 -21.71 12.58
C GLU A 180 5.71 -20.63 13.20
N ASN A 181 6.65 -21.03 14.06
CA ASN A 181 7.75 -20.19 14.57
C ASN A 181 7.30 -18.85 15.17
N ALA A 182 6.19 -18.86 15.93
CA ALA A 182 5.68 -17.65 16.58
C ALA A 182 6.58 -17.25 17.76
N GLN A 183 7.08 -16.02 17.75
CA GLN A 183 8.00 -15.45 18.75
C GLN A 183 7.64 -14.01 19.05
N LEU A 184 7.92 -13.56 20.26
CA LEU A 184 7.86 -12.15 20.63
C LEU A 184 9.20 -11.49 20.31
N GLU A 185 9.19 -10.48 19.46
CA GLU A 185 10.38 -9.75 19.03
C GLU A 185 10.20 -8.24 19.27
N THR A 186 11.30 -7.50 19.17
CA THR A 186 11.28 -6.03 19.21
C THR A 186 11.86 -5.50 17.91
N GLU A 187 11.05 -4.74 17.18
CA GLU A 187 11.45 -4.10 15.93
C GLU A 187 11.23 -2.59 16.04
N ASN A 188 12.27 -1.79 15.77
CA ASN A 188 12.22 -0.32 15.87
C ASN A 188 11.67 0.19 17.23
N GLY A 189 12.00 -0.50 18.33
CA GLY A 189 11.55 -0.16 19.69
C GLY A 189 10.10 -0.56 20.00
N LYS A 190 9.37 -1.18 19.07
CA LYS A 190 8.01 -1.69 19.27
C LYS A 190 8.04 -3.21 19.39
N ARG A 191 7.22 -3.75 20.31
CA ARG A 191 7.04 -5.21 20.42
C ARG A 191 6.13 -5.70 19.33
N ILE A 192 6.52 -6.80 18.68
CA ILE A 192 5.79 -7.48 17.62
C ILE A 192 5.70 -8.96 17.89
N VAL A 193 4.73 -9.64 17.33
CA VAL A 193 4.71 -11.10 17.22
C VAL A 193 5.16 -11.46 15.81
N ALA A 194 6.35 -12.03 15.70
CA ALA A 194 6.89 -12.50 14.43
C ALA A 194 6.57 -13.98 14.26
N LEU A 195 6.09 -14.40 13.10
CA LEU A 195 5.68 -15.77 12.81
C LEU A 195 5.83 -16.08 11.32
N ASP A 196 5.82 -17.36 10.98
CA ASP A 196 5.81 -17.82 9.60
C ASP A 196 4.39 -18.28 9.23
N VAL A 197 3.86 -17.75 8.12
CA VAL A 197 2.65 -18.27 7.48
C VAL A 197 3.09 -19.10 6.29
N THR A 198 2.77 -20.40 6.29
CA THR A 198 3.05 -21.30 5.18
C THR A 198 1.85 -21.39 4.24
N ARG A 199 2.11 -21.78 3.01
CA ARG A 199 1.10 -22.03 1.98
C ARG A 199 1.50 -23.23 1.14
N ASN A 200 0.53 -24.12 0.91
CA ASN A 200 0.68 -25.26 -0.01
C ASN A 200 -0.62 -25.42 -0.82
N GLY A 201 -0.51 -25.51 -2.14
CA GLY A 201 -1.66 -25.63 -3.06
C GLY A 201 -1.53 -24.72 -4.28
N ASP A 202 -2.65 -24.52 -4.98
CA ASP A 202 -2.68 -23.96 -6.34
C ASP A 202 -3.00 -22.46 -6.38
N ARG A 203 -3.41 -21.87 -5.25
CA ARG A 203 -3.74 -20.46 -5.15
C ARG A 203 -2.99 -19.73 -4.04
N SER A 204 -2.85 -18.43 -4.18
CA SER A 204 -2.40 -17.54 -3.10
C SER A 204 -3.44 -17.46 -1.99
N THR A 205 -2.98 -17.15 -0.78
CA THR A 205 -3.81 -16.77 0.36
C THR A 205 -3.76 -15.27 0.60
N PHE A 206 -4.83 -14.74 1.19
CA PHE A 206 -4.92 -13.32 1.57
C PHE A 206 -5.87 -13.19 2.75
N GLY A 207 -5.42 -12.54 3.81
CA GLY A 207 -6.24 -12.41 5.00
C GLY A 207 -5.61 -11.50 6.06
N GLU A 208 -6.06 -11.68 7.28
CA GLU A 208 -5.47 -11.05 8.45
C GLU A 208 -4.94 -12.09 9.44
N VAL A 209 -3.82 -11.77 10.08
CA VAL A 209 -3.26 -12.56 11.19
C VAL A 209 -3.68 -11.90 12.50
N ARG A 210 -4.31 -12.68 13.37
CA ARG A 210 -4.79 -12.26 14.69
C ARG A 210 -4.06 -13.06 15.77
N VAL A 211 -3.64 -12.39 16.83
CA VAL A 211 -3.11 -13.03 18.03
C VAL A 211 -4.10 -12.82 19.17
N LEU A 212 -4.68 -13.91 19.65
CA LEU A 212 -5.72 -13.93 20.67
C LEU A 212 -5.13 -14.42 22.00
N LYS A 213 -5.50 -13.79 23.11
CA LYS A 213 -5.08 -14.16 24.46
C LYS A 213 -6.29 -14.42 25.34
N ALA A 214 -6.24 -15.50 26.11
CA ALA A 214 -7.32 -15.84 27.02
C ALA A 214 -7.57 -14.71 28.03
N GLY A 215 -8.87 -14.37 28.24
CA GLY A 215 -9.28 -13.27 29.11
C GLY A 215 -9.19 -11.86 28.49
N VAL A 216 -8.74 -11.74 27.24
CA VAL A 216 -8.72 -10.48 26.47
C VAL A 216 -9.76 -10.58 25.35
N LYS A 217 -10.66 -9.59 25.27
CA LYS A 217 -11.77 -9.60 24.30
C LYS A 217 -11.30 -9.43 22.86
N ASP A 218 -10.42 -8.48 22.65
CA ASP A 218 -9.93 -8.12 21.31
C ASP A 218 -8.57 -8.78 21.06
N PRO A 219 -8.15 -8.98 19.79
CA PRO A 219 -6.83 -9.45 19.48
C PRO A 219 -5.75 -8.55 20.10
N ILE A 220 -4.75 -9.16 20.75
CA ILE A 220 -3.61 -8.41 21.32
C ILE A 220 -2.61 -7.94 20.26
N ALA A 221 -2.67 -8.55 19.07
CA ALA A 221 -1.91 -8.14 17.89
C ALA A 221 -2.70 -8.48 16.62
N LEU A 222 -2.63 -7.61 15.62
CA LEU A 222 -3.38 -7.74 14.37
C LEU A 222 -2.55 -7.21 13.20
N GLN A 223 -2.44 -8.01 12.13
CA GLN A 223 -1.88 -7.59 10.86
C GLN A 223 -2.86 -7.91 9.74
N SER A 224 -3.42 -6.88 9.12
CA SER A 224 -4.30 -7.00 7.95
C SER A 224 -3.50 -7.12 6.65
N ALA A 225 -4.18 -7.54 5.57
CA ALA A 225 -3.65 -7.59 4.22
C ALA A 225 -2.39 -8.50 4.07
N VAL A 226 -2.32 -9.57 4.83
CA VAL A 226 -1.27 -10.58 4.71
C VAL A 226 -1.56 -11.45 3.50
N ALA A 227 -0.72 -11.38 2.47
CA ALA A 227 -0.77 -12.26 1.30
C ALA A 227 0.40 -13.26 1.36
N VAL A 228 0.17 -14.49 0.91
CA VAL A 228 1.24 -15.44 0.58
C VAL A 228 0.99 -15.90 -0.85
N TYR A 229 1.82 -15.43 -1.78
CA TYR A 229 1.65 -15.70 -3.20
C TYR A 229 2.20 -17.07 -3.61
N THR A 230 1.82 -17.51 -4.82
CA THR A 230 2.10 -18.87 -5.30
C THR A 230 3.59 -19.17 -5.53
N GLU A 231 4.43 -18.15 -5.69
CA GLU A 231 5.88 -18.31 -5.84
C GLU A 231 6.63 -18.58 -4.54
N VAL A 232 6.01 -18.29 -3.39
CA VAL A 232 6.60 -18.59 -2.08
C VAL A 232 5.77 -19.62 -1.33
N GLY A 233 6.44 -20.58 -0.70
CA GLY A 233 5.79 -21.58 0.17
C GLY A 233 5.57 -21.05 1.59
N LYS A 234 6.30 -19.99 1.97
CA LYS A 234 6.34 -19.43 3.31
C LYS A 234 6.57 -17.92 3.27
N ARG A 235 5.98 -17.21 4.23
CA ARG A 235 6.21 -15.79 4.45
C ARG A 235 6.42 -15.50 5.93
N ARG A 236 7.48 -14.76 6.26
CA ARG A 236 7.66 -14.16 7.59
C ARG A 236 6.69 -12.99 7.74
N VAL A 237 5.93 -12.97 8.82
CA VAL A 237 4.93 -11.92 9.11
C VAL A 237 5.24 -11.31 10.45
N HIS A 238 5.30 -9.98 10.49
CA HIS A 238 5.46 -9.18 11.69
C HIS A 238 4.10 -8.59 12.07
N VAL A 239 3.55 -9.03 13.20
CA VAL A 239 2.23 -8.62 13.68
C VAL A 239 2.43 -7.63 14.83
N PRO A 240 2.16 -6.34 14.64
CA PRO A 240 2.33 -5.35 15.70
C PRO A 240 1.34 -5.60 16.83
N LEU A 241 1.78 -5.41 18.07
CA LEU A 241 0.88 -5.39 19.21
C LEU A 241 -0.06 -4.20 19.10
N ASP A 242 -1.32 -4.40 19.48
CA ASP A 242 -2.31 -3.32 19.54
C ASP A 242 -1.86 -2.28 20.59
N GLU A 243 -1.85 -1.01 20.22
CA GLU A 243 -1.44 0.09 21.12
C GLU A 243 -2.33 0.22 22.36
N LYS A 244 -3.56 -0.29 22.28
CA LYS A 244 -4.49 -0.32 23.42
C LYS A 244 -4.25 -1.50 24.37
N PHE A 245 -3.44 -2.49 23.96
CA PHE A 245 -3.12 -3.62 24.79
C PHE A 245 -2.00 -3.27 25.76
N THR A 246 -2.34 -3.09 27.03
CA THR A 246 -1.40 -2.72 28.11
C THR A 246 -0.90 -3.92 28.93
N GLY A 247 -1.40 -5.13 28.64
CA GLY A 247 -1.03 -6.35 29.36
C GLY A 247 0.32 -6.94 28.97
N ASP A 248 0.70 -8.03 29.62
CA ASP A 248 1.87 -8.82 29.22
C ASP A 248 1.49 -9.72 28.02
N PRO A 249 2.15 -9.59 26.85
CA PRO A 249 1.87 -10.45 25.70
C PRO A 249 2.43 -11.87 25.86
N ARG A 250 3.35 -12.11 26.82
CA ARG A 250 3.95 -13.42 27.05
C ARG A 250 2.94 -14.45 27.52
N GLY A 251 3.27 -15.73 27.31
CA GLY A 251 2.45 -16.86 27.71
C GLY A 251 1.61 -17.44 26.57
N PRO A 252 0.59 -18.24 26.87
CA PRO A 252 -0.20 -18.94 25.88
C PRO A 252 -1.09 -17.99 25.06
N VAL A 253 -1.06 -18.17 23.75
CA VAL A 253 -1.88 -17.44 22.77
C VAL A 253 -2.43 -18.40 21.72
N THR A 254 -3.51 -18.01 21.09
CA THR A 254 -4.05 -18.62 19.86
C THR A 254 -3.82 -17.64 18.71
N ILE A 255 -3.21 -18.11 17.64
CA ILE A 255 -2.94 -17.31 16.45
C ILE A 255 -3.81 -17.84 15.31
N GLN A 256 -4.51 -16.94 14.64
CA GLN A 256 -5.38 -17.28 13.51
C GLN A 256 -4.96 -16.51 12.26
N TYR A 257 -4.98 -17.18 11.12
CA TYR A 257 -4.90 -16.56 9.80
C TYR A 257 -6.26 -16.68 9.13
N VAL A 258 -6.94 -15.54 8.89
CA VAL A 258 -8.35 -15.47 8.53
C VAL A 258 -8.52 -14.78 7.19
N GLU A 259 -9.08 -15.48 6.20
CA GLU A 259 -9.52 -14.92 4.92
C GLU A 259 -10.92 -14.31 5.12
N LYS A 260 -11.12 -13.06 4.69
CA LYS A 260 -12.40 -12.35 4.77
C LYS A 260 -13.07 -12.31 3.41
N PHE A 261 -14.38 -12.47 3.39
CA PHE A 261 -15.26 -12.32 2.24
C PHE A 261 -16.36 -11.32 2.57
N ASP A 262 -17.13 -10.90 1.60
CA ASP A 262 -18.25 -9.96 1.80
C ASP A 262 -19.34 -10.56 2.71
N ASP A 263 -19.54 -11.88 2.66
CA ASP A 263 -20.55 -12.64 3.38
C ASP A 263 -20.02 -13.44 4.58
N GLY A 264 -18.75 -13.25 4.97
CA GLY A 264 -18.20 -13.97 6.10
C GLY A 264 -16.67 -14.04 6.16
N SER A 265 -16.19 -15.03 6.89
CA SER A 265 -14.74 -15.28 7.02
C SER A 265 -14.45 -16.77 7.14
N ASN A 266 -13.28 -17.18 6.66
CA ASN A 266 -12.77 -18.54 6.79
C ASN A 266 -11.41 -18.52 7.50
N VAL A 267 -11.25 -19.39 8.50
CA VAL A 267 -9.96 -19.58 9.17
C VAL A 267 -9.10 -20.49 8.30
N LEU A 268 -8.10 -19.92 7.66
CA LEU A 268 -7.14 -20.65 6.81
C LEU A 268 -6.14 -21.47 7.63
N ALA A 269 -5.76 -20.97 8.80
CA ALA A 269 -4.86 -21.65 9.73
C ALA A 269 -5.11 -21.16 11.16
N GLU A 270 -4.93 -22.06 12.13
CA GLU A 270 -4.92 -21.78 13.56
C GLU A 270 -3.77 -22.52 14.23
N ALA A 271 -3.06 -21.85 15.13
CA ALA A 271 -2.00 -22.42 15.93
C ALA A 271 -2.06 -21.93 17.38
N LYS A 272 -1.72 -22.80 18.33
CA LYS A 272 -1.46 -22.43 19.73
C LYS A 272 0.03 -22.27 19.92
N ALA A 273 0.46 -21.18 20.56
CA ALA A 273 1.85 -20.87 20.80
C ALA A 273 2.04 -20.33 22.22
N ILE A 274 3.28 -20.40 22.70
CA ILE A 274 3.71 -19.75 23.95
C ILE A 274 4.70 -18.67 23.58
N LEU A 275 4.28 -17.41 23.67
CA LEU A 275 5.17 -16.27 23.46
C LEU A 275 6.11 -16.08 24.65
N ARG A 276 7.40 -15.90 24.39
CA ARG A 276 8.47 -15.78 25.41
C ARG A 276 9.20 -14.46 25.28
#